data_7304df64f0d19c1b276da309253cf2c3
#
_entry.id   7304df64f0d19c1b276da309253cf2c3
#
_cell.length_a   1.000
_cell.length_b   1.000
_cell.length_c   1.000
_cell.angle_alpha   90.00
_cell.angle_beta   90.00
_cell.angle_gamma   90.00
#
_symmetry.space_group_name_H-M   'P 1'
#
loop_
_entity.id
_entity.type
_entity.pdbx_description
1 polymer ?
#
loop_
_entity_poly.entity_id
_entity_poly.type
_entity_poly.pdbx_seq_one_letter_code
_entity_poly.pdbx_strand_id
1 'polypeptide(L)'
;MSKTNEEIAETIKAQMGDNPDITAIQVKGHLLQLHVSEKMFHKLSADRERGRKIVLVLLEQMKKLTGLEDVVVWVYSDNKKGIEGTIKSWGGGNVNFLFDL
;
A
#
# COMPACT_ATOMS: atom_id res chain seq x y z
N MET A 1 2.80 9.40 -21.52
CA MET A 1 2.03 10.22 -20.57
C MET A 1 1.84 9.48 -19.26
N SER A 2 2.05 10.16 -18.17
CA SER A 2 1.83 9.57 -16.86
C SER A 2 0.32 9.44 -16.58
N LYS A 3 -0.05 8.42 -15.85
CA LYS A 3 -1.43 8.22 -15.41
C LYS A 3 -1.78 9.24 -14.32
N THR A 4 -3.06 9.60 -14.26
CA THR A 4 -3.54 10.44 -13.15
C THR A 4 -3.55 9.62 -11.85
N ASN A 5 -3.62 10.31 -10.70
CA ASN A 5 -3.73 9.65 -9.42
C ASN A 5 -4.94 8.70 -9.37
N GLU A 6 -6.07 9.12 -9.92
CA GLU A 6 -7.30 8.33 -9.96
C GLU A 6 -7.13 7.08 -10.82
N GLU A 7 -6.47 7.20 -11.96
CA GLU A 7 -6.23 6.06 -12.84
C GLU A 7 -5.31 5.03 -12.17
N ILE A 8 -4.29 5.50 -11.47
CA ILE A 8 -3.38 4.62 -10.74
C ILE A 8 -4.14 3.90 -9.62
N ALA A 9 -4.96 4.63 -8.86
CA ALA A 9 -5.77 4.05 -7.80
C ALA A 9 -6.72 2.97 -8.33
N GLU A 10 -7.38 3.24 -9.46
CA GLU A 10 -8.28 2.27 -10.09
C GLU A 10 -7.53 1.03 -10.57
N THR A 11 -6.35 1.22 -11.14
CA THR A 11 -5.53 0.10 -11.61
C THR A 11 -5.13 -0.82 -10.44
N ILE A 12 -4.69 -0.21 -9.34
CA ILE A 12 -4.31 -0.98 -8.15
C ILE A 12 -5.51 -1.70 -7.56
N LYS A 13 -6.65 -1.02 -7.49
CA LYS A 13 -7.90 -1.61 -6.98
C LYS A 13 -8.30 -2.83 -7.81
N ALA A 14 -8.21 -2.73 -9.13
CA ALA A 14 -8.54 -3.83 -10.02
C ALA A 14 -7.60 -5.02 -9.82
N GLN A 15 -6.32 -4.76 -9.60
CA GLN A 15 -5.32 -5.81 -9.36
C GLN A 15 -5.54 -6.53 -8.04
N MET A 16 -6.08 -5.85 -7.05
CA MET A 16 -6.37 -6.46 -5.75
C MET A 16 -7.69 -7.23 -5.74
N GLY A 17 -8.44 -7.18 -6.83
CA GLY A 17 -9.76 -7.77 -6.92
C GLY A 17 -10.77 -6.96 -6.12
N ASP A 18 -12.04 -7.29 -6.24
CA ASP A 18 -13.09 -6.59 -5.49
C ASP A 18 -13.15 -7.08 -4.05
N ASN A 19 -12.11 -6.80 -3.29
CA ASN A 19 -12.05 -7.23 -1.90
C ASN A 19 -12.85 -6.25 -1.02
N PRO A 20 -13.95 -6.70 -0.39
CA PRO A 20 -14.77 -5.80 0.44
C PRO A 20 -14.04 -5.30 1.68
N ASP A 21 -12.95 -5.94 2.08
CA ASP A 21 -12.15 -5.50 3.22
C ASP A 21 -11.24 -4.31 2.87
N ILE A 22 -11.13 -3.98 1.58
CA ILE A 22 -10.45 -2.75 1.16
C ILE A 22 -11.52 -1.67 1.04
N THR A 23 -11.51 -0.73 1.96
CA THR A 23 -12.57 0.28 2.06
C THR A 23 -12.28 1.52 1.24
N ALA A 24 -11.02 1.84 0.99
CA ALA A 24 -10.66 2.97 0.15
C ALA A 24 -9.21 2.87 -0.32
N ILE A 25 -8.94 3.43 -1.49
CA ILE A 25 -7.58 3.56 -2.03
C ILE A 25 -7.44 4.98 -2.53
N GLN A 26 -6.39 5.67 -2.09
CA GLN A 26 -6.08 7.02 -2.56
C GLN A 26 -4.61 7.08 -2.99
N VAL A 27 -4.37 7.72 -4.12
CA VAL A 27 -3.01 7.94 -4.62
C VAL A 27 -2.76 9.44 -4.67
N LYS A 28 -1.63 9.86 -4.09
CA LYS A 28 -1.20 11.26 -4.10
C LYS A 28 0.27 11.30 -4.52
N GLY A 29 0.51 11.41 -5.84
CA GLY A 29 1.87 11.40 -6.37
C GLY A 29 2.61 10.11 -6.05
N HIS A 30 3.63 10.18 -5.20
CA HIS A 30 4.43 9.01 -4.82
C HIS A 30 3.82 8.18 -3.68
N LEU A 31 2.71 8.64 -3.12
CA LEU A 31 2.10 8.04 -1.93
C LEU A 31 0.83 7.28 -2.29
N LEU A 32 0.75 6.04 -1.82
CA LEU A 32 -0.48 5.25 -1.86
C LEU A 32 -1.01 5.10 -0.44
N GLN A 33 -2.27 5.50 -0.21
CA GLN A 33 -2.96 5.30 1.05
C GLN A 33 -4.00 4.19 0.86
N LEU A 34 -3.81 3.09 1.56
CA LEU A 34 -4.71 1.95 1.52
C LEU A 34 -5.49 1.87 2.83
N HIS A 35 -6.81 1.94 2.74
CA HIS A 35 -7.69 1.80 3.90
C HIS A 35 -8.31 0.42 3.89
N VAL A 36 -8.18 -0.31 4.99
CA VAL A 36 -8.67 -1.68 5.10
C VAL A 36 -9.57 -1.83 6.32
N SER A 37 -10.39 -2.88 6.32
CA SER A 37 -11.20 -3.24 7.47
C SER A 37 -10.30 -3.70 8.63
N GLU A 38 -10.84 -3.67 9.83
CA GLU A 38 -10.17 -4.21 11.01
C GLU A 38 -9.78 -5.67 10.82
N LYS A 39 -10.68 -6.44 10.24
CA LYS A 39 -10.47 -7.85 9.96
C LYS A 39 -9.26 -8.08 9.07
N MET A 40 -9.15 -7.33 7.98
CA MET A 40 -8.01 -7.44 7.07
C MET A 40 -6.74 -6.96 7.75
N PHE A 41 -6.83 -5.88 8.50
CA PHE A 41 -5.68 -5.35 9.23
C PHE A 41 -5.12 -6.39 10.21
N HIS A 42 -5.99 -7.08 10.93
CA HIS A 42 -5.58 -8.15 11.83
C HIS A 42 -4.85 -9.27 11.09
N LYS A 43 -5.35 -9.65 9.92
CA LYS A 43 -4.68 -10.68 9.11
C LYS A 43 -3.29 -10.26 8.67
N LEU A 44 -3.14 -9.01 8.22
CA LEU A 44 -1.85 -8.49 7.79
C LEU A 44 -0.87 -8.37 8.96
N SER A 45 -1.39 -8.07 10.13
CA SER A 45 -0.57 -7.86 11.32
C SER A 45 -0.18 -9.16 12.02
N ALA A 46 -1.07 -10.13 12.02
CA ALA A 46 -0.83 -11.44 12.65
C ALA A 46 0.24 -12.22 11.88
N ASP A 47 0.24 -12.11 10.55
CA ASP A 47 1.27 -12.70 9.70
C ASP A 47 2.06 -11.56 9.05
N ARG A 48 3.07 -11.10 9.75
CA ARG A 48 3.87 -9.95 9.31
C ARG A 48 4.62 -10.22 8.02
N GLU A 49 5.04 -11.44 7.80
CA GLU A 49 5.71 -11.81 6.55
C GLU A 49 4.77 -11.64 5.36
N ARG A 50 3.53 -12.11 5.49
CA ARG A 50 2.52 -11.94 4.45
C ARG A 50 2.15 -10.48 4.27
N GLY A 51 1.99 -9.75 5.36
CA GLY A 51 1.72 -8.31 5.32
C GLY A 51 2.84 -7.56 4.60
N ARG A 52 4.08 -7.90 4.90
CA ARG A 52 5.25 -7.32 4.23
C ARG A 52 5.22 -7.58 2.73
N LYS A 53 4.94 -8.81 2.32
CA LYS A 53 4.88 -9.15 0.89
C LYS A 53 3.82 -8.36 0.15
N ILE A 54 2.65 -8.20 0.75
CA ILE A 54 1.55 -7.44 0.15
C ILE A 54 1.96 -5.98 -0.02
N VAL A 55 2.54 -5.37 1.00
CA VAL A 55 3.00 -3.97 0.92
C VAL A 55 4.10 -3.82 -0.12
N LEU A 56 5.04 -4.75 -0.19
CA LEU A 56 6.11 -4.70 -1.19
C LEU A 56 5.55 -4.81 -2.61
N VAL A 57 4.54 -5.65 -2.84
CA VAL A 57 3.88 -5.74 -4.14
C VAL A 57 3.23 -4.41 -4.50
N LEU A 58 2.56 -3.77 -3.55
CA LEU A 58 1.95 -2.45 -3.78
C LEU A 58 3.01 -1.39 -4.09
N LEU A 59 4.14 -1.42 -3.41
CA LEU A 59 5.25 -0.50 -3.69
C LEU A 59 5.78 -0.71 -5.10
N GLU A 60 5.97 -1.95 -5.54
CA GLU A 60 6.42 -2.24 -6.89
C GLU A 60 5.41 -1.76 -7.93
N GLN A 61 4.12 -1.94 -7.67
CA GLN A 61 3.09 -1.42 -8.57
C GLN A 61 3.12 0.11 -8.64
N MET A 62 3.31 0.77 -7.52
CA MET A 62 3.43 2.23 -7.50
C MET A 62 4.61 2.71 -8.33
N LYS A 63 5.77 2.07 -8.20
CA LYS A 63 6.95 2.40 -9.02
C LYS A 63 6.63 2.26 -10.51
N LYS A 64 6.00 1.14 -10.87
CA LYS A 64 5.69 0.84 -12.25
C LYS A 64 4.68 1.83 -12.85
N LEU A 65 3.63 2.15 -12.10
CA LEU A 65 2.54 2.98 -12.58
C LEU A 65 2.86 4.48 -12.55
N THR A 66 3.66 4.91 -11.59
CA THR A 66 4.05 6.32 -11.47
C THR A 66 5.32 6.65 -12.26
N GLY A 67 6.18 5.67 -12.47
CA GLY A 67 7.51 5.91 -13.04
C GLY A 67 8.47 6.56 -12.05
N LEU A 68 8.08 6.71 -10.80
CA LEU A 68 8.93 7.30 -9.76
C LEU A 68 9.82 6.24 -9.13
N GLU A 69 11.00 6.64 -8.69
CA GLU A 69 11.94 5.73 -8.02
C GLU A 69 11.66 5.63 -6.53
N ASP A 70 11.19 6.71 -5.92
CA ASP A 70 10.84 6.78 -4.51
C ASP A 70 9.33 6.73 -4.37
N VAL A 71 8.81 5.70 -3.71
CA VAL A 71 7.37 5.53 -3.49
C VAL A 71 7.12 5.09 -2.06
N VAL A 72 5.91 5.40 -1.57
CA VAL A 72 5.50 5.12 -0.19
C VAL A 72 4.10 4.52 -0.21
N VAL A 73 3.87 3.54 0.66
CA VAL A 73 2.55 2.96 0.89
C VAL A 73 2.24 3.05 2.38
N TRP A 74 1.09 3.61 2.71
CA TRP A 74 0.56 3.64 4.07
C TRP A 74 -0.72 2.81 4.13
N VAL A 75 -0.81 1.92 5.12
CA VAL A 75 -2.02 1.12 5.35
C VAL A 75 -2.70 1.62 6.61
N TYR A 76 -3.98 1.96 6.46
CA TYR A 76 -4.82 2.50 7.54
C TYR A 76 -5.91 1.52 7.93
N SER A 77 -6.23 1.48 9.21
CA SER A 77 -7.45 0.86 9.74
C SER A 77 -8.05 1.83 10.75
N ASP A 78 -9.33 2.15 10.61
CA ASP A 78 -10.03 3.11 11.48
C ASP A 78 -9.28 4.45 11.59
N ASN A 79 -8.81 4.97 10.46
CA ASN A 79 -8.07 6.23 10.37
C ASN A 79 -6.73 6.24 11.11
N LYS A 80 -6.23 5.06 11.50
CA LYS A 80 -4.91 4.94 12.11
C LYS A 80 -3.96 4.27 11.14
N LYS A 81 -2.82 4.91 10.90
CA LYS A 81 -1.77 4.31 10.08
C LYS A 81 -1.08 3.22 10.89
N GLY A 82 -1.13 1.99 10.40
CA GLY A 82 -0.56 0.85 11.10
C GLY A 82 0.61 0.21 10.40
N ILE A 83 0.73 0.38 9.09
CA ILE A 83 1.83 -0.18 8.30
C ILE A 83 2.35 0.90 7.37
N GLU A 84 3.67 0.99 7.25
CA GLU A 84 4.32 1.94 6.36
C GLU A 84 5.37 1.21 5.53
N GLY A 85 5.27 1.34 4.21
CA GLY A 85 6.24 0.78 3.29
C GLY A 85 6.90 1.87 2.49
N THR A 86 8.19 1.70 2.16
CA THR A 86 8.95 2.67 1.40
C THR A 86 9.93 1.96 0.48
N ILE A 87 10.04 2.42 -0.76
CA ILE A 87 11.13 2.05 -1.66
C ILE A 87 11.83 3.34 -2.06
N LYS A 88 13.14 3.34 -1.98
CA LYS A 88 13.97 4.48 -2.38
C LYS A 88 14.87 4.10 -3.55
N SER A 89 15.28 5.11 -4.33
CA SER A 89 16.07 4.91 -5.54
C SER A 89 17.40 4.20 -5.30
N TRP A 90 17.99 4.36 -4.11
CA TRP A 90 19.30 3.80 -3.77
C TRP A 90 19.23 2.58 -2.86
N GLY A 91 18.04 2.13 -2.49
CA GLY A 91 17.89 1.02 -1.54
C GLY A 91 16.72 0.13 -1.87
N GLY A 92 16.63 -0.99 -1.18
CA GLY A 92 15.52 -1.90 -1.30
C GLY A 92 14.28 -1.42 -0.57
N GLY A 93 13.23 -2.22 -0.61
CA GLY A 93 12.00 -1.91 0.10
C GLY A 93 12.13 -2.13 1.59
N ASN A 94 11.44 -1.29 2.35
CA ASN A 94 11.37 -1.40 3.80
C ASN A 94 9.91 -1.30 4.24
N VAL A 95 9.50 -2.20 5.13
CA VAL A 95 8.14 -2.22 5.65
C VAL A 95 8.19 -2.21 7.18
N ASN A 96 7.54 -1.23 7.77
CA ASN A 96 7.48 -1.05 9.22
C ASN A 96 6.06 -1.23 9.72
N PHE A 97 5.89 -2.03 10.77
CA PHE A 97 4.63 -2.17 11.48
C PHE A 97 4.69 -1.22 12.68
N LEU A 98 3.74 -0.29 12.75
CA LEU A 98 3.78 0.83 13.69
C LEU A 98 3.07 0.55 15.01
N PHE A 99 2.82 -0.72 15.31
CA PHE A 99 2.10 -1.14 16.51
C PHE A 99 2.61 -2.51 16.96
N ASP A 100 2.41 -2.80 18.23
CA ASP A 100 2.67 -4.13 18.79
C ASP A 100 1.34 -4.86 18.96
N LEU A 101 1.34 -6.11 18.56
CA LEU A 101 0.20 -6.99 18.76
C LEU A 101 0.39 -7.81 20.02
#